data_54612ca9f04053b236a0ba83c68a27ac
#
_entry.id   54612ca9f04053b236a0ba83c68a27ac
#
_cell.length_a   1.000
_cell.length_b   1.000
_cell.length_c   1.000
_cell.angle_alpha   90.00
_cell.angle_beta   90.00
_cell.angle_gamma   90.00
#
_symmetry.space_group_name_H-M   'P 1'
#
loop_
_entity.id
_entity.type
_entity.pdbx_description
1 polymer ?
#
loop_
_entity_poly.entity_id
_entity_poly.type
_entity_poly.pdbx_seq_one_letter_code
_entity_poly.pdbx_strand_id
1 'polypeptide(L)'
;ICHDKLKLAEFLKSNDLPAPETVSASSLEKNPFFPMIAKPRTGEGGKDCYRIENQEDLEFYSRKCSGHVFQQFVPGREFSIDWFSDRKGVPLLVVPRERLVVQGGEVRVSRIRLDERIIDIAKSAGTKLNLKGPCTLQGILDASDQFWFTDFNLRFGSGSVHTLNAGGDIPSMIY
;
A
#
# COMPACT_ATOMS: atom_id res chain seq x y z
N ILE A 1 -8.39 6.79 8.62
CA ILE A 1 -8.29 5.42 8.08
C ILE A 1 -6.90 5.22 7.49
N CYS A 2 -6.48 5.95 6.46
CA CYS A 2 -5.26 5.70 5.69
C CYS A 2 -3.94 5.76 6.49
N HIS A 3 -3.85 6.56 7.55
CA HIS A 3 -2.67 6.62 8.41
C HIS A 3 -2.51 5.43 9.38
N ASP A 4 -3.53 4.61 9.52
CA ASP A 4 -3.56 3.47 10.42
C ASP A 4 -3.73 2.20 9.57
N LYS A 5 -2.68 1.40 9.47
CA LYS A 5 -2.64 0.22 8.59
C LYS A 5 -3.66 -0.86 8.99
N LEU A 6 -3.97 -0.97 10.29
CA LEU A 6 -5.01 -1.90 10.73
C LEU A 6 -6.40 -1.44 10.28
N LYS A 7 -6.73 -0.17 10.52
CA LYS A 7 -8.01 0.42 10.08
C LYS A 7 -8.16 0.43 8.57
N LEU A 8 -7.05 0.62 7.84
CA LEU A 8 -7.08 0.53 6.38
C LEU A 8 -7.41 -0.90 5.92
N ALA A 9 -6.75 -1.91 6.50
CA ALA A 9 -7.02 -3.31 6.16
C ALA A 9 -8.46 -3.73 6.51
N GLU A 10 -8.97 -3.33 7.67
CA GLU A 10 -10.36 -3.54 8.08
C GLU A 10 -11.34 -2.88 7.10
N PHE A 11 -11.07 -1.64 6.69
CA PHE A 11 -11.88 -0.93 5.69
C PHE A 11 -11.86 -1.65 4.33
N LEU A 12 -10.69 -2.03 3.84
CA LEU A 12 -10.56 -2.73 2.56
C LEU A 12 -11.35 -4.04 2.59
N LYS A 13 -11.19 -4.84 3.64
CA LYS A 13 -11.90 -6.11 3.84
C LYS A 13 -13.42 -5.91 3.90
N SER A 14 -13.91 -4.90 4.63
CA SER A 14 -15.36 -4.62 4.77
C SER A 14 -16.00 -4.07 3.49
N ASN A 15 -15.19 -3.70 2.50
CA ASN A 15 -15.63 -3.19 1.20
C ASN A 15 -15.30 -4.14 0.03
N ASP A 16 -14.97 -5.41 0.32
CA ASP A 16 -14.61 -6.43 -0.68
C ASP A 16 -13.42 -6.01 -1.58
N LEU A 17 -12.48 -5.25 -0.99
CA LEU A 17 -11.25 -4.83 -1.66
C LEU A 17 -10.10 -5.72 -1.19
N PRO A 18 -9.29 -6.25 -2.12
CA PRO A 18 -8.23 -7.18 -1.74
C PRO A 18 -7.13 -6.50 -0.94
N ALA A 19 -6.91 -7.02 0.25
CA ALA A 19 -5.82 -6.65 1.15
C ALA A 19 -5.28 -7.90 1.84
N PRO A 20 -3.97 -8.00 2.09
CA PRO A 20 -3.43 -9.11 2.86
C PRO A 20 -4.02 -9.13 4.27
N GLU A 21 -4.20 -10.33 4.83
CA GLU A 21 -4.64 -10.45 6.22
C GLU A 21 -3.73 -9.62 7.12
N THR A 22 -4.33 -8.75 7.92
CA THR A 22 -3.60 -7.80 8.77
C THR A 22 -4.24 -7.79 10.16
N VAL A 23 -3.44 -8.07 11.18
CA VAL A 23 -3.91 -8.22 12.55
C VAL A 23 -3.06 -7.42 13.55
N SER A 24 -3.61 -7.16 14.73
CA SER A 24 -2.85 -6.64 15.87
C SER A 24 -2.05 -7.75 16.55
N ALA A 25 -1.08 -7.39 17.38
CA ALA A 25 -0.32 -8.36 18.17
C ALA A 25 -1.23 -9.26 19.03
N SER A 26 -2.24 -8.67 19.68
CA SER A 26 -3.17 -9.43 20.53
C SER A 26 -4.04 -10.45 19.78
N SER A 27 -4.29 -10.21 18.50
CA SER A 27 -5.03 -11.16 17.64
C SER A 27 -4.12 -12.26 17.11
N LEU A 28 -2.85 -11.93 16.87
CA LEU A 28 -1.85 -12.86 16.37
C LEU A 28 -1.52 -13.96 17.36
N GLU A 29 -1.49 -13.68 18.67
CA GLU A 29 -1.20 -14.65 19.73
C GLU A 29 -2.16 -15.86 19.69
N LYS A 30 -3.38 -15.68 19.18
CA LYS A 30 -4.40 -16.73 19.11
C LYS A 30 -4.28 -17.60 17.87
N ASN A 31 -3.82 -17.04 16.77
CA ASN A 31 -3.75 -17.74 15.48
C ASN A 31 -2.69 -17.12 14.57
N PRO A 32 -1.39 -17.46 14.78
CA PRO A 32 -0.31 -16.95 13.96
C PRO A 32 -0.36 -17.54 12.54
N PHE A 33 0.05 -16.77 11.57
CA PHE A 33 0.20 -17.18 10.17
C PHE A 33 1.58 -16.77 9.63
N PHE A 34 2.19 -17.60 8.81
CA PHE A 34 3.54 -17.36 8.27
C PHE A 34 3.59 -17.61 6.75
N PRO A 35 4.47 -16.92 6.02
CA PRO A 35 5.29 -15.79 6.45
C PRO A 35 4.46 -14.49 6.60
N MET A 36 4.96 -13.55 7.41
CA MET A 36 4.31 -12.26 7.63
C MET A 36 5.33 -11.11 7.69
N ILE A 37 4.83 -9.87 7.59
CA ILE A 37 5.60 -8.66 7.82
C ILE A 37 5.05 -7.97 9.08
N ALA A 38 5.91 -7.77 10.08
CA ALA A 38 5.64 -6.83 11.16
C ALA A 38 6.01 -5.43 10.68
N LYS A 39 5.09 -4.48 10.77
CA LYS A 39 5.32 -3.08 10.38
C LYS A 39 4.64 -2.12 11.35
N PRO A 40 5.20 -0.93 11.61
CA PRO A 40 4.55 0.06 12.47
C PRO A 40 3.12 0.32 11.99
N ARG A 41 2.16 0.30 12.92
CA ARG A 41 0.74 0.55 12.64
C ARG A 41 0.52 1.91 11.97
N THR A 42 1.31 2.91 12.41
CA THR A 42 1.38 4.24 11.82
C THR A 42 2.82 4.53 11.39
N GLY A 43 3.02 5.42 10.41
CA GLY A 43 4.35 5.78 9.89
C GLY A 43 4.55 5.32 8.45
N GLU A 44 5.69 5.72 7.88
CA GLU A 44 6.02 5.62 6.47
C GLU A 44 7.49 5.21 6.26
N GLY A 45 7.86 4.93 5.00
CA GLY A 45 9.25 4.74 4.59
C GLY A 45 9.87 3.38 4.92
N GLY A 46 9.06 2.37 5.31
CA GLY A 46 9.53 1.01 5.52
C GLY A 46 10.50 0.83 6.71
N LYS A 47 10.60 1.83 7.59
CA LYS A 47 11.40 1.73 8.82
C LYS A 47 10.73 0.77 9.79
N ASP A 48 11.56 0.05 10.56
CA ASP A 48 11.10 -0.90 11.57
C ASP A 48 10.14 -1.97 11.03
N CYS A 49 10.35 -2.39 9.77
CA CYS A 49 9.62 -3.49 9.16
C CYS A 49 10.48 -4.75 9.24
N TYR A 50 9.90 -5.84 9.73
CA TYR A 50 10.58 -7.11 9.93
C TYR A 50 9.81 -8.22 9.23
N ARG A 51 10.52 -9.05 8.47
CA ARG A 51 9.97 -10.28 7.92
C ARG A 51 10.06 -11.37 8.98
N ILE A 52 8.97 -12.08 9.17
CA ILE A 52 8.80 -13.13 10.19
C ILE A 52 8.38 -14.38 9.44
N GLU A 53 9.27 -15.39 9.46
CA GLU A 53 9.09 -16.62 8.69
C GLU A 53 8.45 -17.73 9.51
N ASN A 54 8.60 -17.68 10.85
CA ASN A 54 8.22 -18.76 11.75
C ASN A 54 7.98 -18.24 13.17
N GLN A 55 7.64 -19.16 14.06
CA GLN A 55 7.35 -18.86 15.47
C GLN A 55 8.56 -18.30 16.22
N GLU A 56 9.77 -18.77 15.94
CA GLU A 56 11.00 -18.31 16.59
C GLU A 56 11.29 -16.84 16.25
N ASP A 57 11.14 -16.46 14.98
CA ASP A 57 11.22 -15.06 14.55
C ASP A 57 10.17 -14.21 15.26
N LEU A 58 8.94 -14.71 15.37
CA LEU A 58 7.85 -14.00 16.03
C LEU A 58 8.19 -13.73 17.51
N GLU A 59 8.70 -14.70 18.23
CA GLU A 59 9.10 -14.54 19.63
C GLU A 59 10.25 -13.55 19.80
N PHE A 60 11.22 -13.57 18.87
CA PHE A 60 12.35 -12.63 18.87
C PHE A 60 11.88 -11.18 18.61
N TYR A 61 11.04 -10.97 17.59
CA TYR A 61 10.63 -9.63 17.19
C TYR A 61 9.45 -9.08 18.01
N SER A 62 8.64 -9.93 18.64
CA SER A 62 7.46 -9.49 19.42
C SER A 62 7.80 -8.44 20.48
N ARG A 63 8.97 -8.55 21.10
CA ARG A 63 9.47 -7.60 22.11
C ARG A 63 9.81 -6.22 21.51
N LYS A 64 10.12 -6.15 20.21
CA LYS A 64 10.46 -4.91 19.48
C LYS A 64 9.27 -4.32 18.74
N CYS A 65 8.24 -5.11 18.52
CA CYS A 65 7.09 -4.75 17.68
C CYS A 65 5.92 -4.15 18.48
N SER A 66 6.20 -3.43 19.56
CA SER A 66 5.19 -2.66 20.28
C SER A 66 4.56 -1.63 19.33
N GLY A 67 3.22 -1.68 19.16
CA GLY A 67 2.52 -0.80 18.23
C GLY A 67 2.63 -1.18 16.74
N HIS A 68 3.08 -2.40 16.44
CA HIS A 68 3.08 -2.94 15.08
C HIS A 68 1.76 -3.64 14.74
N VAL A 69 1.51 -3.73 13.44
CA VAL A 69 0.58 -4.68 12.84
C VAL A 69 1.37 -5.80 12.17
N PHE A 70 0.73 -6.97 12.09
CA PHE A 70 1.29 -8.14 11.43
C PHE A 70 0.45 -8.41 10.20
N GLN A 71 1.08 -8.35 9.04
CA GLN A 71 0.43 -8.50 7.76
C GLN A 71 0.98 -9.71 7.02
N GLN A 72 0.09 -10.52 6.46
CA GLN A 72 0.47 -11.63 5.60
C GLN A 72 1.46 -11.16 4.52
N PHE A 73 2.57 -11.88 4.38
CA PHE A 73 3.51 -11.62 3.30
C PHE A 73 2.95 -12.15 1.99
N VAL A 74 2.81 -11.26 1.02
CA VAL A 74 2.39 -11.60 -0.33
C VAL A 74 3.61 -11.50 -1.25
N PRO A 75 4.10 -12.60 -1.81
CA PRO A 75 5.17 -12.55 -2.81
C PRO A 75 4.62 -11.98 -4.12
N GLY A 76 5.37 -11.05 -4.75
CA GLY A 76 4.90 -10.46 -6.00
C GLY A 76 5.65 -9.20 -6.40
N ARG A 77 5.13 -8.54 -7.41
CA ARG A 77 5.66 -7.27 -7.92
C ARG A 77 5.02 -6.11 -7.16
N GLU A 78 5.87 -5.22 -6.63
CA GLU A 78 5.40 -4.06 -5.89
C GLU A 78 4.99 -2.92 -6.82
N PHE A 79 3.88 -2.26 -6.50
CA PHE A 79 3.38 -1.09 -7.21
C PHE A 79 3.16 0.11 -6.29
N SER A 80 3.39 1.28 -6.84
CA SER A 80 2.82 2.54 -6.37
C SER A 80 1.85 3.05 -7.42
N ILE A 81 0.67 3.48 -7.01
CA ILE A 81 -0.35 4.03 -7.89
C ILE A 81 -0.49 5.51 -7.55
N ASP A 82 -0.09 6.39 -8.45
CA ASP A 82 -0.34 7.80 -8.29
C ASP A 82 -1.80 8.08 -8.62
N TRP A 83 -2.48 8.66 -7.66
CA TRP A 83 -3.88 9.02 -7.70
C TRP A 83 -4.04 10.53 -7.62
N PHE A 84 -4.93 11.06 -8.45
CA PHE A 84 -5.42 12.42 -8.28
C PHE A 84 -6.93 12.46 -8.55
N SER A 85 -7.68 13.10 -7.66
CA SER A 85 -9.10 13.37 -7.82
C SER A 85 -9.41 14.83 -7.55
N ASP A 86 -10.54 15.29 -8.08
CA ASP A 86 -11.06 16.62 -7.84
C ASP A 86 -11.60 16.80 -6.41
N ARG A 87 -12.08 17.98 -6.09
CA ARG A 87 -12.68 18.32 -4.78
C ARG A 87 -13.96 17.53 -4.48
N LYS A 88 -14.60 16.95 -5.50
CA LYS A 88 -15.78 16.09 -5.35
C LYS A 88 -15.42 14.62 -5.16
N GLY A 89 -14.14 14.27 -5.32
CA GLY A 89 -13.63 12.89 -5.23
C GLY A 89 -13.72 12.14 -6.57
N VAL A 90 -13.97 12.85 -7.69
CA VAL A 90 -13.93 12.21 -9.02
C VAL A 90 -12.50 11.97 -9.43
N PRO A 91 -12.10 10.72 -9.72
CA PRO A 91 -10.72 10.41 -10.13
C PRO A 91 -10.41 11.00 -11.51
N LEU A 92 -9.38 11.83 -11.58
CA LEU A 92 -8.91 12.48 -12.81
C LEU A 92 -7.65 11.78 -13.36
N LEU A 93 -6.83 11.20 -12.50
CA LEU A 93 -5.63 10.48 -12.89
C LEU A 93 -5.38 9.31 -11.95
N VAL A 94 -5.08 8.13 -12.54
CA VAL A 94 -4.72 6.91 -11.82
C VAL A 94 -3.61 6.21 -12.62
N VAL A 95 -2.37 6.26 -12.13
CA VAL A 95 -1.20 5.75 -12.84
C VAL A 95 -0.46 4.70 -12.02
N PRO A 96 -0.64 3.41 -12.31
CA PRO A 96 0.15 2.35 -11.70
C PRO A 96 1.60 2.38 -12.18
N ARG A 97 2.53 2.29 -11.23
CA ARG A 97 3.98 2.20 -11.46
C ARG A 97 4.55 0.98 -10.73
N GLU A 98 5.11 0.06 -11.48
CA GLU A 98 5.88 -1.05 -10.93
C GLU A 98 7.18 -0.51 -10.31
N ARG A 99 7.49 -0.90 -9.07
CA ARG A 99 8.67 -0.48 -8.33
C ARG A 99 9.81 -1.43 -8.64
N LEU A 100 10.76 -1.03 -9.48
CA LEU A 100 11.86 -1.88 -9.92
C LEU A 100 13.08 -1.81 -9.00
N VAL A 101 13.41 -0.61 -8.52
CA VAL A 101 14.51 -0.39 -7.58
C VAL A 101 14.01 0.51 -6.46
N VAL A 102 14.13 0.01 -5.23
CA VAL A 102 13.77 0.74 -4.00
C VAL A 102 15.00 0.83 -3.11
N GLN A 103 15.30 2.03 -2.62
CA GLN A 103 16.41 2.27 -1.71
C GLN A 103 15.95 3.19 -0.57
N GLY A 104 16.12 2.74 0.67
CA GLY A 104 15.68 3.52 1.83
C GLY A 104 14.18 3.83 1.85
N GLY A 105 13.33 2.95 1.30
CA GLY A 105 11.88 3.16 1.16
C GLY A 105 11.46 4.04 -0.02
N GLU A 106 12.41 4.67 -0.72
CA GLU A 106 12.16 5.51 -1.90
C GLU A 106 12.35 4.74 -3.20
N VAL A 107 11.48 5.02 -4.18
CA VAL A 107 11.56 4.42 -5.51
C VAL A 107 12.60 5.17 -6.34
N ARG A 108 13.68 4.48 -6.74
CA ARG A 108 14.73 5.01 -7.62
C ARG A 108 14.45 4.72 -9.09
N VAL A 109 13.90 3.56 -9.38
CA VAL A 109 13.50 3.17 -10.74
C VAL A 109 12.10 2.59 -10.69
N SER A 110 11.23 3.05 -11.56
CA SER A 110 9.91 2.46 -11.75
C SER A 110 9.56 2.36 -13.23
N ARG A 111 8.57 1.54 -13.53
CA ARG A 111 8.01 1.37 -14.87
C ARG A 111 6.52 1.67 -14.82
N ILE A 112 6.05 2.58 -15.65
CA ILE A 112 4.62 2.81 -15.84
C ILE A 112 3.99 1.54 -16.43
N ARG A 113 2.90 1.09 -15.82
CA ARG A 113 2.12 -0.07 -16.22
C ARG A 113 0.64 0.28 -16.21
N LEU A 114 0.12 0.69 -17.34
CA LEU A 114 -1.31 1.01 -17.51
C LEU A 114 -2.12 -0.29 -17.61
N ASP A 115 -2.15 -1.06 -16.51
CA ASP A 115 -2.97 -2.27 -16.37
C ASP A 115 -4.37 -1.86 -15.91
N GLU A 116 -5.36 -2.04 -16.75
CA GLU A 116 -6.75 -1.61 -16.49
C GLU A 116 -7.33 -2.28 -15.23
N ARG A 117 -6.94 -3.52 -14.91
CA ARG A 117 -7.38 -4.22 -13.70
C ARG A 117 -6.90 -3.50 -12.44
N ILE A 118 -5.63 -3.03 -12.43
CA ILE A 118 -5.07 -2.26 -11.31
C ILE A 118 -5.71 -0.88 -11.25
N ILE A 119 -5.95 -0.25 -12.40
CA ILE A 119 -6.60 1.07 -12.48
C ILE A 119 -8.02 0.99 -11.92
N ASP A 120 -8.82 0.00 -12.33
CA ASP A 120 -10.21 -0.12 -11.92
C ASP A 120 -10.35 -0.45 -10.43
N ILE A 121 -9.51 -1.34 -9.90
CA ILE A 121 -9.54 -1.64 -8.47
C ILE A 121 -9.07 -0.44 -7.62
N ALA A 122 -8.10 0.33 -8.11
CA ALA A 122 -7.67 1.57 -7.47
C ALA A 122 -8.77 2.64 -7.50
N LYS A 123 -9.50 2.79 -8.63
CA LYS A 123 -10.67 3.67 -8.72
C LYS A 123 -11.75 3.27 -7.73
N SER A 124 -12.04 1.97 -7.61
CA SER A 124 -13.01 1.46 -6.65
C SER A 124 -12.60 1.80 -5.21
N ALA A 125 -11.34 1.52 -4.84
CA ALA A 125 -10.83 1.81 -3.50
C ALA A 125 -10.84 3.31 -3.17
N GLY A 126 -10.33 4.14 -4.08
CA GLY A 126 -10.28 5.60 -3.90
C GLY A 126 -11.66 6.24 -3.81
N THR A 127 -12.63 5.78 -4.60
CA THR A 127 -14.02 6.25 -4.56
C THR A 127 -14.70 5.86 -3.25
N LYS A 128 -14.56 4.60 -2.80
CA LYS A 128 -15.12 4.14 -1.53
C LYS A 128 -14.55 4.87 -0.32
N LEU A 129 -13.26 5.25 -0.36
CA LEU A 129 -12.59 6.09 0.65
C LEU A 129 -12.88 7.57 0.50
N ASN A 130 -13.55 8.00 -0.58
CA ASN A 130 -13.75 9.40 -0.93
C ASN A 130 -12.43 10.20 -0.92
N LEU A 131 -11.40 9.62 -1.55
CA LEU A 131 -10.08 10.26 -1.65
C LEU A 131 -10.20 11.56 -2.45
N LYS A 132 -9.56 12.63 -1.96
CA LYS A 132 -9.55 13.94 -2.60
C LYS A 132 -8.11 14.44 -2.76
N GLY A 133 -7.85 15.03 -3.93
CA GLY A 133 -6.52 15.53 -4.25
C GLY A 133 -5.50 14.42 -4.51
N PRO A 134 -4.20 14.72 -4.35
CA PRO A 134 -3.13 13.77 -4.64
C PRO A 134 -2.98 12.71 -3.54
N CYS A 135 -2.89 11.45 -3.94
CA CYS A 135 -2.62 10.32 -3.05
C CYS A 135 -1.67 9.34 -3.73
N THR A 136 -1.02 8.49 -2.95
CA THR A 136 -0.25 7.36 -3.46
C THR A 136 -0.76 6.09 -2.78
N LEU A 137 -1.38 5.22 -3.58
CA LEU A 137 -1.80 3.89 -3.14
C LEU A 137 -0.66 2.90 -3.42
N GLN A 138 -0.46 1.94 -2.54
CA GLN A 138 0.57 0.92 -2.72
C GLN A 138 -0.05 -0.46 -2.66
N GLY A 139 0.55 -1.40 -3.38
CA GLY A 139 0.11 -2.78 -3.39
C GLY A 139 1.08 -3.71 -4.09
N ILE A 140 0.71 -4.97 -4.09
CA ILE A 140 1.48 -6.07 -4.66
C ILE A 140 0.60 -6.80 -5.68
N LEU A 141 1.13 -7.06 -6.86
CA LEU A 141 0.55 -7.96 -7.85
C LEU A 141 1.23 -9.31 -7.70
N ASP A 142 0.50 -10.32 -7.26
CA ASP A 142 1.02 -11.66 -7.05
C ASP A 142 1.14 -12.47 -8.36
N ALA A 143 1.64 -13.71 -8.24
CA ALA A 143 1.84 -14.60 -9.38
C ALA A 143 0.52 -15.08 -10.03
N SER A 144 -0.62 -14.94 -9.36
CA SER A 144 -1.96 -15.25 -9.89
C SER A 144 -2.65 -14.05 -10.53
N ASP A 145 -1.91 -12.93 -10.70
CA ASP A 145 -2.42 -11.65 -11.18
C ASP A 145 -3.49 -11.01 -10.26
N GLN A 146 -3.51 -11.42 -8.97
CA GLN A 146 -4.32 -10.75 -7.97
C GLN A 146 -3.55 -9.56 -7.40
N PHE A 147 -4.21 -8.37 -7.38
CA PHE A 147 -3.65 -7.17 -6.76
C PHE A 147 -4.08 -7.08 -5.29
N TRP A 148 -3.13 -6.76 -4.40
CA TRP A 148 -3.33 -6.66 -2.96
C TRP A 148 -2.90 -5.28 -2.46
N PHE A 149 -3.81 -4.49 -1.91
CA PHE A 149 -3.47 -3.19 -1.33
C PHE A 149 -2.73 -3.34 0.00
N THR A 150 -1.64 -2.58 0.17
CA THR A 150 -0.78 -2.67 1.37
C THR A 150 -0.68 -1.39 2.17
N ASP A 151 -0.77 -0.21 1.51
CA ASP A 151 -0.65 1.10 2.17
C ASP A 151 -1.26 2.22 1.32
N PHE A 152 -1.79 3.27 1.97
CA PHE A 152 -2.34 4.45 1.31
C PHE A 152 -1.79 5.71 1.95
N ASN A 153 -1.15 6.54 1.14
CA ASN A 153 -0.56 7.80 1.56
C ASN A 153 -1.32 8.97 0.94
N LEU A 154 -1.90 9.84 1.79
CA LEU A 154 -2.70 10.99 1.35
C LEU A 154 -1.81 12.17 0.93
N ARG A 155 -0.85 11.89 0.09
CA ARG A 155 0.12 12.84 -0.44
C ARG A 155 0.78 12.30 -1.70
N PHE A 156 1.55 13.16 -2.38
CA PHE A 156 2.48 12.71 -3.43
C PHE A 156 3.49 11.70 -2.90
N GLY A 157 3.73 10.64 -3.64
CA GLY A 157 4.84 9.74 -3.40
C GLY A 157 6.18 10.32 -3.86
N SER A 158 7.29 9.88 -3.28
CA SER A 158 8.63 10.26 -3.75
C SER A 158 8.88 9.93 -5.22
N GLY A 159 8.23 8.88 -5.73
CA GLY A 159 8.33 8.47 -7.14
C GLY A 159 7.28 9.10 -8.07
N SER A 160 6.41 10.01 -7.62
CA SER A 160 5.39 10.64 -8.50
C SER A 160 6.01 11.49 -9.61
N VAL A 161 7.28 11.90 -9.47
CA VAL A 161 8.06 12.52 -10.55
C VAL A 161 8.16 11.64 -11.79
N HIS A 162 8.12 10.31 -11.64
CA HIS A 162 8.14 9.40 -12.79
C HIS A 162 6.82 9.46 -13.58
N THR A 163 5.70 9.64 -12.89
CA THR A 163 4.37 9.86 -13.50
C THR A 163 4.34 11.21 -14.22
N LEU A 164 4.88 12.27 -13.60
CA LEU A 164 5.01 13.58 -14.20
C LEU A 164 5.82 13.51 -15.50
N ASN A 165 7.00 12.87 -15.47
CA ASN A 165 7.87 12.72 -16.65
C ASN A 165 7.23 11.87 -17.77
N ALA A 166 6.26 11.04 -17.43
CA ALA A 166 5.48 10.23 -18.37
C ALA A 166 4.23 10.96 -18.90
N GLY A 167 4.02 12.23 -18.57
CA GLY A 167 2.91 13.07 -19.04
C GLY A 167 1.75 13.19 -18.05
N GLY A 168 1.82 12.57 -16.87
CA GLY A 168 0.78 12.69 -15.82
C GLY A 168 1.03 13.91 -14.95
N ASP A 169 0.75 15.11 -15.46
CA ASP A 169 1.04 16.40 -14.80
C ASP A 169 0.01 16.73 -13.70
N ILE A 170 0.04 15.97 -12.61
CA ILE A 170 -0.83 16.20 -11.45
C ILE A 170 -0.67 17.62 -10.86
N PRO A 171 0.54 18.22 -10.72
CA PRO A 171 0.69 19.57 -10.23
C PRO A 171 -0.15 20.60 -10.98
N SER A 172 -0.20 20.53 -12.32
CA SER A 172 -1.02 21.45 -13.14
C SER A 172 -2.53 21.20 -13.01
N MET A 173 -2.95 20.02 -12.54
CA MET A 173 -4.37 19.71 -12.31
C MET A 173 -4.91 20.27 -10.98
N ILE A 174 -4.03 20.79 -10.10
CA ILE A 174 -4.41 21.34 -8.79
C ILE A 174 -4.92 22.78 -8.93
N TYR A 175 -4.51 23.49 -9.96
CA TYR A 175 -4.88 24.87 -10.27
C TYR A 175 -5.95 24.91 -11.34
#